data_e5a9d668eaa99ef558aa4dde4dc15094
#
_entry.id   e5a9d668eaa99ef558aa4dde4dc15094
#
_cell.length_a   1.000
_cell.length_b   1.000
_cell.length_c   1.000
_cell.angle_alpha   90.00
_cell.angle_beta   90.00
_cell.angle_gamma   90.00
#
_symmetry.space_group_name_H-M   'P 1'
#
loop_
_entity.id
_entity.type
_entity.pdbx_description
1 polymer ?
#
loop_
_entity_poly.entity_id
_entity_poly.type
_entity_poly.pdbx_seq_one_letter_code
_entity_poly.pdbx_strand_id
1 'polypeptide(L)'
;MALPLETPPTFDAEAYLAWEESQAEKHEYINGEVFAMVGVRQSHGTATLNFAFALRRELKGAPCRVFAEAIKTRVESRNAFFYPDVVVTCDPRDRLTPQFISHPSLIIEILSESTAAFDRGEKFAHYRQLESLQEFGIVDLKAKRIEIFRRNAENHWVLYEYRPGEEFELPSLNARISVDEIFDDTDEPSESPENV
;
A
#
# COMPACT_ATOMS: atom_id res chain seq x y z
N MET A 1 4.92 13.20 -3.15
CA MET A 1 5.60 13.30 -1.85
C MET A 1 4.89 14.37 -1.04
N ALA A 2 4.30 14.01 0.09
CA ALA A 2 3.73 14.98 1.00
C ALA A 2 4.83 15.94 1.48
N LEU A 3 4.52 17.22 1.64
CA LEU A 3 5.47 18.20 2.17
C LEU A 3 5.63 17.99 3.67
N PRO A 4 6.85 18.13 4.25
CA PRO A 4 7.01 18.12 5.69
C PRO A 4 6.24 19.29 6.30
N LEU A 5 5.73 19.10 7.51
CA LEU A 5 5.10 20.18 8.29
C LEU A 5 6.13 21.29 8.54
N GLU A 6 5.69 22.58 8.57
CA GLU A 6 6.59 23.77 8.70
C GLU A 6 7.51 23.74 9.94
N THR A 7 7.17 22.96 10.95
CA THR A 7 8.01 22.60 12.09
C THR A 7 7.66 21.19 12.54
N PRO A 8 8.25 20.16 11.92
CA PRO A 8 7.93 18.80 12.31
C PRO A 8 8.43 18.57 13.76
N PRO A 9 7.54 18.11 14.65
CA PRO A 9 7.99 17.62 15.93
C PRO A 9 8.94 16.45 15.67
N THR A 10 10.10 16.42 16.31
CA THR A 10 10.97 15.26 16.32
C THR A 10 10.39 14.24 17.28
N PHE A 11 9.79 13.17 16.74
CA PHE A 11 9.23 12.10 17.54
C PHE A 11 10.16 10.88 17.57
N ASP A 12 10.12 10.14 18.66
CA ASP A 12 10.39 8.71 18.58
C ASP A 12 9.11 7.97 18.11
N ALA A 13 9.24 6.68 17.85
CA ALA A 13 8.16 5.87 17.34
C ALA A 13 6.92 5.81 18.26
N GLU A 14 7.13 5.82 19.59
CA GLU A 14 6.05 5.78 20.58
C GLU A 14 5.33 7.12 20.68
N ALA A 15 6.07 8.21 20.72
CA ALA A 15 5.53 9.56 20.72
C ALA A 15 4.73 9.84 19.43
N TYR A 16 5.22 9.36 18.26
CA TYR A 16 4.47 9.43 17.01
C TYR A 16 3.13 8.69 17.11
N LEU A 17 3.12 7.43 17.58
CA LEU A 17 1.88 6.65 17.68
C LEU A 17 0.84 7.34 18.57
N ALA A 18 1.27 7.89 19.71
CA ALA A 18 0.38 8.60 20.62
C ALA A 18 -0.13 9.92 20.02
N TRP A 19 0.73 10.66 19.31
CA TRP A 19 0.36 11.89 18.65
C TRP A 19 -0.59 11.65 17.48
N GLU A 20 -0.31 10.65 16.63
CA GLU A 20 -1.11 10.31 15.45
C GLU A 20 -2.55 9.93 15.79
N GLU A 21 -2.79 9.29 16.96
CA GLU A 21 -4.15 8.97 17.41
C GLU A 21 -5.04 10.19 17.63
N SER A 22 -4.45 11.36 17.89
CA SER A 22 -5.16 12.61 18.13
C SER A 22 -5.33 13.47 16.87
N GLN A 23 -4.74 13.07 15.73
CA GLN A 23 -4.79 13.84 14.51
C GLN A 23 -6.08 13.61 13.73
N ALA A 24 -6.57 14.65 13.07
CA ALA A 24 -7.71 14.56 12.15
C ALA A 24 -7.32 13.97 10.78
N GLU A 25 -6.06 14.14 10.40
CA GLU A 25 -5.48 13.64 9.15
C GLU A 25 -4.39 12.62 9.46
N LYS A 26 -4.13 11.73 8.50
CA LYS A 26 -3.11 10.70 8.63
C LYS A 26 -1.74 11.24 8.26
N HIS A 27 -0.72 10.74 8.96
CA HIS A 27 0.67 11.09 8.70
C HIS A 27 1.52 9.83 8.64
N GLU A 28 2.38 9.75 7.63
CA GLU A 28 3.47 8.78 7.60
C GLU A 28 4.63 9.29 8.45
N TYR A 29 5.43 8.36 8.98
CA TYR A 29 6.56 8.69 9.86
C TYR A 29 7.84 8.01 9.36
N ILE A 30 8.93 8.77 9.29
CA ILE A 30 10.24 8.26 8.88
C ILE A 30 11.32 8.94 9.74
N ASN A 31 12.01 8.17 10.57
CA ASN A 31 13.18 8.60 11.35
C ASN A 31 12.99 9.91 12.17
N GLY A 32 11.81 10.11 12.73
CA GLY A 32 11.52 11.29 13.55
C GLY A 32 10.74 12.39 12.82
N GLU A 33 10.60 12.31 11.51
CA GLU A 33 9.85 13.26 10.69
C GLU A 33 8.47 12.70 10.34
N VAL A 34 7.47 13.57 10.26
CA VAL A 34 6.10 13.23 9.90
C VAL A 34 5.70 13.91 8.59
N PHE A 35 4.94 13.20 7.77
CA PHE A 35 4.52 13.63 6.44
C PHE A 35 3.01 13.47 6.32
N ALA A 36 2.28 14.58 6.15
CA ALA A 36 0.84 14.55 5.98
C ALA A 36 0.46 13.79 4.70
N MET A 37 -0.53 12.92 4.80
CA MET A 37 -1.12 12.29 3.62
C MET A 37 -2.05 13.26 2.93
N VAL A 38 -1.96 13.34 1.62
CA VAL A 38 -2.86 14.15 0.79
C VAL A 38 -4.07 13.33 0.35
N GLY A 39 -5.17 14.00 0.07
CA GLY A 39 -6.36 13.35 -0.48
C GLY A 39 -6.09 12.69 -1.83
N VAL A 40 -6.85 11.64 -2.15
CA VAL A 40 -6.74 10.87 -3.38
C VAL A 40 -7.91 11.15 -4.33
N ARG A 41 -7.75 10.81 -5.61
CA ARG A 41 -8.83 10.89 -6.61
C ARG A 41 -9.82 9.73 -6.45
N GLN A 42 -11.01 9.86 -7.01
CA GLN A 42 -12.04 8.82 -6.96
C GLN A 42 -11.55 7.51 -7.57
N SER A 43 -10.88 7.55 -8.73
CA SER A 43 -10.30 6.37 -9.38
C SER A 43 -9.34 5.59 -8.48
N HIS A 44 -8.51 6.29 -7.69
CA HIS A 44 -7.62 5.67 -6.72
C HIS A 44 -8.42 4.94 -5.62
N GLY A 45 -9.41 5.61 -5.01
CA GLY A 45 -10.27 5.00 -4.00
C GLY A 45 -11.04 3.79 -4.53
N THR A 46 -11.57 3.86 -5.77
CA THR A 46 -12.25 2.75 -6.44
C THR A 46 -11.30 1.57 -6.61
N ALA A 47 -10.09 1.78 -7.15
CA ALA A 47 -9.11 0.71 -7.33
C ALA A 47 -8.66 0.08 -6.00
N THR A 48 -8.50 0.90 -4.95
CA THR A 48 -8.20 0.42 -3.59
C THR A 48 -9.29 -0.53 -3.08
N LEU A 49 -10.55 -0.13 -3.23
CA LEU A 49 -11.70 -0.96 -2.84
C LEU A 49 -11.80 -2.24 -3.65
N ASN A 50 -11.64 -2.16 -4.98
CA ASN A 50 -11.66 -3.32 -5.87
C ASN A 50 -10.59 -4.34 -5.47
N PHE A 51 -9.36 -3.87 -5.22
CA PHE A 51 -8.27 -4.75 -4.80
C PHE A 51 -8.54 -5.39 -3.43
N ALA A 52 -8.97 -4.60 -2.46
CA ALA A 52 -9.30 -5.11 -1.14
C ALA A 52 -10.46 -6.10 -1.16
N PHE A 53 -11.48 -5.84 -1.99
CA PHE A 53 -12.64 -6.75 -2.15
C PHE A 53 -12.22 -8.07 -2.82
N ALA A 54 -11.46 -8.02 -3.91
CA ALA A 54 -10.94 -9.20 -4.59
C ALA A 54 -10.13 -10.08 -3.61
N LEU A 55 -9.20 -9.48 -2.86
CA LEU A 55 -8.42 -10.19 -1.84
C LEU A 55 -9.29 -10.80 -0.74
N ARG A 56 -10.28 -10.05 -0.22
CA ARG A 56 -11.18 -10.58 0.81
C ARG A 56 -12.02 -11.75 0.32
N ARG A 57 -12.42 -11.74 -0.94
CA ARG A 57 -13.14 -12.86 -1.58
C ARG A 57 -12.23 -14.09 -1.66
N GLU A 58 -11.03 -13.95 -2.20
CA GLU A 58 -10.07 -15.05 -2.38
C GLU A 58 -9.61 -15.62 -1.02
N LEU A 59 -9.43 -14.77 -0.02
CA LEU A 59 -8.96 -15.16 1.31
C LEU A 59 -10.08 -15.59 2.27
N LYS A 60 -11.29 -15.81 1.77
CA LYS A 60 -12.42 -16.23 2.60
C LYS A 60 -12.13 -17.59 3.26
N GLY A 61 -12.13 -17.60 4.60
CA GLY A 61 -11.81 -18.80 5.38
C GLY A 61 -10.33 -19.00 5.70
N ALA A 62 -9.43 -18.22 5.10
CA ALA A 62 -8.03 -18.18 5.47
C ALA A 62 -7.81 -17.36 6.77
N PRO A 63 -6.71 -17.57 7.50
CA PRO A 63 -6.42 -16.81 8.73
C PRO A 63 -6.00 -15.36 8.46
N CYS A 64 -5.94 -14.96 7.21
CA CYS A 64 -5.44 -13.67 6.75
C CYS A 64 -6.46 -12.54 6.95
N ARG A 65 -5.95 -11.33 7.14
CA ARG A 65 -6.75 -10.10 7.24
C ARG A 65 -6.31 -9.12 6.16
N VAL A 66 -7.28 -8.49 5.53
CA VAL A 66 -7.08 -7.46 4.50
C VAL A 66 -7.51 -6.12 5.07
N PHE A 67 -6.69 -5.11 4.92
CA PHE A 67 -6.97 -3.73 5.29
C PHE A 67 -6.74 -2.82 4.08
N ALA A 68 -7.59 -1.80 3.96
CA ALA A 68 -7.47 -0.77 2.93
C ALA A 68 -7.32 0.60 3.63
N GLU A 69 -6.25 1.32 3.33
CA GLU A 69 -5.92 2.69 3.79
C GLU A 69 -6.04 2.97 5.31
N ALA A 70 -6.42 1.99 6.11
CA ALA A 70 -6.87 2.22 7.48
C ALA A 70 -5.81 1.96 8.54
N ILE A 71 -4.80 1.13 8.26
CA ILE A 71 -3.86 0.65 9.26
C ILE A 71 -2.41 0.95 8.87
N LYS A 72 -1.62 1.39 9.85
CA LYS A 72 -0.20 1.61 9.66
C LYS A 72 0.55 0.29 9.46
N THR A 73 1.58 0.32 8.63
CA THR A 73 2.59 -0.75 8.54
C THR A 73 3.89 -0.24 9.13
N ARG A 74 4.38 -0.92 10.17
CA ARG A 74 5.65 -0.60 10.83
C ARG A 74 6.82 -1.29 10.14
N VAL A 75 7.83 -0.51 9.77
CA VAL A 75 9.12 -1.01 9.32
C VAL A 75 10.15 -0.71 10.42
N GLU A 76 10.26 -1.61 11.39
CA GLU A 76 11.04 -1.37 12.61
C GLU A 76 12.51 -1.09 12.33
N SER A 77 13.14 -1.86 11.44
CA SER A 77 14.56 -1.70 11.06
C SER A 77 14.87 -0.36 10.38
N ARG A 78 13.84 0.39 9.97
CA ARG A 78 13.93 1.70 9.32
C ARG A 78 13.30 2.82 10.14
N ASN A 79 12.84 2.52 11.37
CA ASN A 79 12.14 3.47 12.21
C ASN A 79 11.07 4.24 11.44
N ALA A 80 10.17 3.49 10.76
CA ALA A 80 9.19 4.08 9.85
C ALA A 80 7.80 3.45 10.02
N PHE A 81 6.76 4.26 9.77
CA PHE A 81 5.36 3.85 9.65
C PHE A 81 4.77 4.44 8.38
N PHE A 82 4.13 3.59 7.60
CA PHE A 82 3.44 3.96 6.37
C PHE A 82 1.98 3.52 6.43
N TYR A 83 1.13 4.14 5.61
CA TYR A 83 -0.25 3.70 5.37
C TYR A 83 -0.38 3.17 3.95
N PRO A 84 -0.13 1.88 3.71
CA PRO A 84 -0.31 1.32 2.38
C PRO A 84 -1.78 1.36 1.96
N ASP A 85 -2.03 1.48 0.65
CA ASP A 85 -3.40 1.48 0.12
C ASP A 85 -4.09 0.15 0.42
N VAL A 86 -3.40 -0.99 0.23
CA VAL A 86 -3.88 -2.28 0.69
C VAL A 86 -2.76 -3.07 1.37
N VAL A 87 -3.04 -3.66 2.52
CA VAL A 87 -2.12 -4.55 3.23
C VAL A 87 -2.81 -5.84 3.67
N VAL A 88 -2.11 -6.96 3.49
CA VAL A 88 -2.56 -8.27 3.96
C VAL A 88 -1.55 -8.83 4.94
N THR A 89 -2.04 -9.28 6.09
CA THR A 89 -1.27 -10.07 7.05
C THR A 89 -1.97 -11.38 7.35
N CYS A 90 -1.19 -12.47 7.38
CA CYS A 90 -1.64 -13.79 7.84
C CYS A 90 -0.97 -14.16 9.16
N ASP A 91 -0.12 -13.28 9.71
CA ASP A 91 0.63 -13.54 10.94
C ASP A 91 -0.25 -13.27 12.18
N PRO A 92 -0.36 -14.25 13.10
CA PRO A 92 -1.14 -14.06 14.31
C PRO A 92 -0.56 -13.00 15.26
N ARG A 93 0.73 -12.69 15.17
CA ARG A 93 1.37 -11.65 15.99
C ARG A 93 0.76 -10.26 15.77
N ASP A 94 0.34 -9.96 14.54
CA ASP A 94 -0.32 -8.70 14.20
C ASP A 94 -1.72 -8.54 14.81
N ARG A 95 -2.26 -9.58 15.44
CA ARG A 95 -3.51 -9.48 16.23
C ARG A 95 -3.28 -8.88 17.61
N LEU A 96 -2.04 -8.87 18.06
CA LEU A 96 -1.65 -8.38 19.39
C LEU A 96 -1.39 -6.86 19.38
N THR A 97 -1.21 -6.27 18.22
CA THR A 97 -0.95 -4.83 18.03
C THR A 97 -2.10 -4.20 17.24
N PRO A 98 -3.05 -3.53 17.90
CA PRO A 98 -4.24 -2.99 17.22
C PRO A 98 -3.94 -1.78 16.33
N GLN A 99 -2.83 -1.08 16.54
CA GLN A 99 -2.51 0.20 15.91
C GLN A 99 -1.74 0.07 14.59
N PHE A 100 -1.05 -1.07 14.35
CA PHE A 100 -0.22 -1.27 13.16
C PHE A 100 -0.01 -2.75 12.83
N ILE A 101 0.45 -3.00 11.61
CA ILE A 101 0.91 -4.30 11.10
C ILE A 101 2.43 -4.29 11.04
N SER A 102 3.09 -5.32 11.56
CA SER A 102 4.56 -5.49 11.49
C SER A 102 4.98 -6.67 10.61
N HIS A 103 4.05 -7.55 10.27
CA HIS A 103 4.33 -8.79 9.53
C HIS A 103 3.39 -8.95 8.32
N PRO A 104 3.35 -7.97 7.40
CA PRO A 104 2.55 -8.11 6.19
C PRO A 104 3.10 -9.22 5.29
N SER A 105 2.19 -9.93 4.61
CA SER A 105 2.54 -10.87 3.53
C SER A 105 2.51 -10.20 2.15
N LEU A 106 1.57 -9.26 1.96
CA LEU A 106 1.36 -8.47 0.75
C LEU A 106 1.14 -7.00 1.10
N ILE A 107 1.73 -6.11 0.32
CA ILE A 107 1.44 -4.67 0.31
C ILE A 107 1.15 -4.26 -1.13
N ILE A 108 0.13 -3.42 -1.33
CA ILE A 108 -0.22 -2.80 -2.61
C ILE A 108 -0.23 -1.29 -2.44
N GLU A 109 0.41 -0.58 -3.37
CA GLU A 109 0.34 0.86 -3.53
C GLU A 109 -0.28 1.20 -4.89
N ILE A 110 -1.24 2.10 -4.90
CA ILE A 110 -1.89 2.59 -6.10
C ILE A 110 -1.30 3.96 -6.40
N LEU A 111 -0.67 4.09 -7.55
CA LEU A 111 0.08 5.30 -7.87
C LEU A 111 -0.83 6.51 -8.04
N SER A 112 -0.45 7.59 -7.38
CA SER A 112 -0.91 8.94 -7.68
C SER A 112 0.19 9.71 -8.41
N GLU A 113 -0.16 10.78 -9.11
CA GLU A 113 0.84 11.62 -9.80
C GLU A 113 1.86 12.24 -8.84
N SER A 114 1.47 12.52 -7.60
CA SER A 114 2.31 13.16 -6.60
C SER A 114 3.23 12.18 -5.86
N THR A 115 2.86 10.91 -5.72
CA THR A 115 3.59 9.93 -4.89
C THR A 115 4.33 8.85 -5.69
N ALA A 116 4.03 8.70 -7.00
CA ALA A 116 4.53 7.60 -7.83
C ALA A 116 6.04 7.35 -7.75
N ALA A 117 6.86 8.40 -7.72
CA ALA A 117 8.31 8.25 -7.64
C ALA A 117 8.76 7.74 -6.26
N PHE A 118 8.10 8.20 -5.19
CA PHE A 118 8.38 7.78 -3.82
C PHE A 118 7.93 6.33 -3.58
N ASP A 119 6.73 5.97 -4.03
CA ASP A 119 6.17 4.62 -3.87
C ASP A 119 7.01 3.57 -4.59
N ARG A 120 7.46 3.88 -5.84
CA ARG A 120 8.34 3.00 -6.62
C ARG A 120 9.75 2.88 -6.06
N GLY A 121 10.25 3.91 -5.39
CA GLY A 121 11.63 4.00 -4.93
C GLY A 121 11.79 3.80 -3.43
N GLU A 122 11.71 4.88 -2.67
CA GLU A 122 12.05 4.89 -1.24
C GLU A 122 11.08 4.05 -0.40
N LYS A 123 9.77 4.16 -0.64
CA LYS A 123 8.77 3.40 0.11
C LYS A 123 8.95 1.89 -0.07
N PHE A 124 9.16 1.45 -1.32
CA PHE A 124 9.50 0.04 -1.58
C PHE A 124 10.84 -0.36 -0.95
N ALA A 125 11.85 0.52 -0.92
CA ALA A 125 13.13 0.23 -0.27
C ALA A 125 12.96 0.02 1.25
N HIS A 126 12.02 0.69 1.90
CA HIS A 126 11.63 0.44 3.28
C HIS A 126 10.90 -0.90 3.43
N TYR A 127 9.86 -1.15 2.63
CA TYR A 127 9.07 -2.38 2.71
C TYR A 127 9.89 -3.65 2.48
N ARG A 128 10.90 -3.62 1.62
CA ARG A 128 11.79 -4.76 1.39
C ARG A 128 12.55 -5.24 2.62
N GLN A 129 12.63 -4.43 3.69
CA GLN A 129 13.25 -4.82 4.96
C GLN A 129 12.33 -5.69 5.83
N LEU A 130 11.05 -5.77 5.51
CA LEU A 130 10.10 -6.64 6.20
C LEU A 130 10.33 -8.09 5.76
N GLU A 131 10.80 -8.93 6.67
CA GLU A 131 11.11 -10.34 6.37
C GLU A 131 9.86 -11.13 5.98
N SER A 132 8.70 -10.76 6.53
CA SER A 132 7.42 -11.41 6.26
C SER A 132 6.85 -11.08 4.89
N LEU A 133 7.24 -9.93 4.30
CA LEU A 133 6.71 -9.46 3.03
C LEU A 133 7.22 -10.35 1.89
N GLN A 134 6.29 -11.00 1.19
CA GLN A 134 6.57 -11.89 0.07
C GLN A 134 6.25 -11.25 -1.27
N GLU A 135 5.27 -10.35 -1.30
CA GLU A 135 4.82 -9.71 -2.52
C GLU A 135 4.54 -8.22 -2.26
N PHE A 136 4.96 -7.40 -3.21
CA PHE A 136 4.69 -5.96 -3.24
C PHE A 136 4.12 -5.60 -4.60
N GLY A 137 2.96 -4.96 -4.63
CA GLY A 137 2.28 -4.60 -5.86
C GLY A 137 2.20 -3.09 -6.04
N ILE A 138 2.29 -2.68 -7.29
CA ILE A 138 2.06 -1.30 -7.74
C ILE A 138 0.96 -1.33 -8.81
N VAL A 139 -0.07 -0.51 -8.61
CA VAL A 139 -1.14 -0.30 -9.58
C VAL A 139 -0.98 1.06 -10.24
N ASP A 140 -0.75 1.06 -11.54
CA ASP A 140 -0.64 2.26 -12.37
C ASP A 140 -1.94 2.46 -13.14
N LEU A 141 -2.82 3.32 -12.61
CA LEU A 141 -4.14 3.58 -13.19
C LEU A 141 -4.06 4.20 -14.58
N LYS A 142 -3.08 5.07 -14.81
CA LYS A 142 -2.89 5.76 -16.09
C LYS A 142 -2.40 4.81 -17.19
N ALA A 143 -1.47 3.93 -16.84
CA ALA A 143 -0.94 2.93 -17.76
C ALA A 143 -1.80 1.66 -17.86
N LYS A 144 -2.85 1.54 -17.03
CA LYS A 144 -3.67 0.32 -16.87
C LYS A 144 -2.77 -0.91 -16.70
N ARG A 145 -1.90 -0.86 -15.68
CA ARG A 145 -0.87 -1.85 -15.44
C ARG A 145 -0.74 -2.17 -13.97
N ILE A 146 -0.57 -3.47 -13.66
CA ILE A 146 -0.23 -3.96 -12.33
C ILE A 146 1.17 -4.56 -12.38
N GLU A 147 2.02 -4.14 -11.48
CA GLU A 147 3.38 -4.63 -11.29
C GLU A 147 3.46 -5.36 -9.95
N ILE A 148 3.75 -6.65 -9.97
CA ILE A 148 3.93 -7.46 -8.76
C ILE A 148 5.40 -7.83 -8.64
N PHE A 149 6.03 -7.36 -7.58
CA PHE A 149 7.35 -7.80 -7.17
C PHE A 149 7.19 -8.96 -6.20
N ARG A 150 7.79 -10.11 -6.51
CA ARG A 150 7.79 -11.31 -5.67
C ARG A 150 9.17 -11.60 -5.13
N ARG A 151 9.24 -11.91 -3.87
CA ARG A 151 10.49 -12.37 -3.26
C ARG A 151 10.70 -13.84 -3.60
N ASN A 152 11.86 -14.18 -4.18
CA ASN A 152 12.21 -15.55 -4.50
C ASN A 152 13.01 -16.21 -3.35
N ALA A 153 13.36 -17.49 -3.51
CA ALA A 153 14.09 -18.26 -2.50
C ALA A 153 15.48 -17.70 -2.18
N GLU A 154 16.09 -16.96 -3.11
CA GLU A 154 17.37 -16.30 -2.95
C GLU A 154 17.24 -14.87 -2.37
N ASN A 155 16.05 -14.49 -1.91
CA ASN A 155 15.73 -13.14 -1.41
C ASN A 155 15.81 -12.04 -2.45
N HIS A 156 15.73 -12.35 -3.73
CA HIS A 156 15.64 -11.36 -4.79
C HIS A 156 14.18 -11.01 -5.08
N TRP A 157 13.94 -9.76 -5.47
CA TRP A 157 12.64 -9.29 -5.91
C TRP A 157 12.53 -9.37 -7.41
N VAL A 158 11.62 -10.21 -7.91
CA VAL A 158 11.36 -10.44 -9.34
C VAL A 158 10.09 -9.72 -9.73
N LEU A 159 10.16 -8.86 -10.74
CA LEU A 159 9.03 -8.12 -11.28
C LEU A 159 8.24 -8.97 -12.27
N TYR A 160 6.92 -8.96 -12.11
CA TYR A 160 5.92 -9.47 -13.06
C TYR A 160 4.96 -8.33 -13.40
N GLU A 161 4.73 -8.11 -14.69
CA GLU A 161 3.82 -7.08 -15.19
C GLU A 161 2.56 -7.73 -15.76
N TYR A 162 1.40 -7.13 -15.47
CA TYR A 162 0.09 -7.61 -15.91
C TYR A 162 -0.76 -6.47 -16.45
N ARG A 163 -1.60 -6.78 -17.46
CA ARG A 163 -2.46 -5.85 -18.17
C ARG A 163 -3.90 -6.31 -18.22
N PRO A 164 -4.87 -5.44 -18.58
CA PRO A 164 -6.27 -5.83 -18.79
C PRO A 164 -6.39 -7.07 -19.70
N GLY A 165 -7.31 -7.97 -19.36
CA GLY A 165 -7.49 -9.28 -19.98
C GLY A 165 -6.63 -10.38 -19.38
N GLU A 166 -5.73 -10.09 -18.45
CA GLU A 166 -4.89 -11.07 -17.78
C GLU A 166 -5.35 -11.32 -16.32
N GLU A 167 -4.85 -12.39 -15.75
CA GLU A 167 -4.96 -12.70 -14.33
C GLU A 167 -3.56 -12.71 -13.70
N PHE A 168 -3.44 -12.26 -12.47
CA PHE A 168 -2.21 -12.40 -11.69
C PHE A 168 -2.40 -13.29 -10.48
N GLU A 169 -1.35 -14.03 -10.16
CA GLU A 169 -1.31 -14.88 -8.98
C GLU A 169 -0.57 -14.18 -7.86
N LEU A 170 -0.99 -14.47 -6.64
CA LEU A 170 -0.31 -14.11 -5.39
C LEU A 170 0.00 -15.41 -4.63
N PRO A 171 1.12 -16.08 -4.96
CA PRO A 171 1.45 -17.39 -4.40
C PRO A 171 1.51 -17.41 -2.87
N SER A 172 2.00 -16.34 -2.24
CA SER A 172 2.06 -16.25 -0.76
C SER A 172 0.70 -16.36 -0.09
N LEU A 173 -0.35 -16.01 -0.82
CA LEU A 173 -1.74 -16.00 -0.34
C LEU A 173 -2.60 -17.08 -0.99
N ASN A 174 -2.04 -17.86 -1.94
CA ASN A 174 -2.77 -18.81 -2.78
C ASN A 174 -4.02 -18.16 -3.42
N ALA A 175 -3.86 -16.93 -3.92
CA ALA A 175 -4.92 -16.14 -4.52
C ALA A 175 -4.64 -15.87 -6.00
N ARG A 176 -5.72 -15.73 -6.80
CA ARG A 176 -5.68 -15.36 -8.22
C ARG A 176 -6.74 -14.29 -8.47
N ILE A 177 -6.35 -13.19 -9.13
CA ILE A 177 -7.20 -12.02 -9.32
C ILE A 177 -7.12 -11.58 -10.78
N SER A 178 -8.26 -11.21 -11.35
CA SER A 178 -8.33 -10.60 -12.69
C SER A 178 -7.86 -9.13 -12.62
N VAL A 179 -7.03 -8.75 -13.59
CA VAL A 179 -6.63 -7.35 -13.76
C VAL A 179 -7.83 -6.45 -14.04
N ASP A 180 -8.78 -6.95 -14.84
CA ASP A 180 -9.99 -6.19 -15.20
C ASP A 180 -10.85 -5.86 -13.97
N GLU A 181 -10.88 -6.75 -12.98
CA GLU A 181 -11.60 -6.51 -11.72
C GLU A 181 -11.01 -5.32 -10.94
N ILE A 182 -9.68 -5.14 -10.99
CA ILE A 182 -9.02 -4.03 -10.28
C ILE A 182 -9.31 -2.69 -10.96
N PHE A 183 -9.40 -2.69 -12.30
CA PHE A 183 -9.64 -1.47 -13.09
C PHE A 183 -11.12 -1.21 -13.38
N ASP A 184 -12.04 -1.98 -12.82
CA ASP A 184 -13.48 -1.75 -12.98
C ASP A 184 -13.87 -0.41 -12.35
N ASP A 185 -14.61 0.42 -13.13
CA ASP A 185 -15.06 1.77 -12.74
C ASP A 185 -13.93 2.72 -12.26
N THR A 186 -12.72 2.56 -12.80
CA THR A 186 -11.59 3.45 -12.49
C THR A 186 -11.28 4.48 -13.57
N ASP A 187 -12.09 4.57 -14.62
CA ASP A 187 -11.88 5.53 -15.69
C ASP A 187 -12.25 6.95 -15.20
N GLU A 188 -11.28 7.86 -15.29
CA GLU A 188 -11.56 9.28 -15.07
C GLU A 188 -12.19 9.88 -16.35
N PRO A 189 -13.12 10.84 -16.20
CA PRO A 189 -13.61 11.59 -17.34
C PRO A 189 -12.41 12.18 -18.10
N SER A 190 -12.36 11.98 -19.42
CA SER A 190 -11.37 12.66 -20.26
C SER A 190 -11.47 14.16 -19.98
N GLU A 191 -10.36 14.81 -19.62
CA GLU A 191 -10.33 16.26 -19.52
C GLU A 191 -10.81 16.81 -20.86
N SER A 192 -12.02 17.37 -20.87
CA SER A 192 -12.54 18.05 -22.06
C SER A 192 -11.63 19.24 -22.34
N PRO A 193 -11.15 19.46 -23.56
CA PRO A 193 -10.31 20.60 -23.91
C PRO A 193 -11.16 21.89 -24.04
N GLU A 194 -12.06 22.15 -23.11
CA GLU A 194 -12.86 23.37 -23.10
C GLU A 194 -12.58 24.13 -21.80
N ASN A 195 -11.48 24.88 -21.81
CA ASN A 195 -11.35 26.19 -21.15
C ASN A 195 -9.94 26.74 -21.46
N VAL A 196 -9.76 27.22 -22.65
CA VAL A 196 -8.73 28.19 -22.99
C VAL A 196 -9.43 29.54 -23.30
#